data_723cbb7aa8d6661fc794e6a215a67610
#
_entry.id   723cbb7aa8d6661fc794e6a215a67610
#
_cell.length_a   1.000
_cell.length_b   1.000
_cell.length_c   1.000
_cell.angle_alpha   90.00
_cell.angle_beta   90.00
_cell.angle_gamma   90.00
#
_symmetry.space_group_name_H-M   'P 1'
#
loop_
_entity.id
_entity.type
_entity.pdbx_description
1 polymer ?
#
loop_
_entity_poly.entity_id
_entity_poly.type
_entity_poly.pdbx_seq_one_letter_code
_entity_poly.pdbx_strand_id
1 'polypeptide(L)'
;DDTYHIGIAHGAVEGETIDKEGQYFLMTRSELESIPVDVWLLGHTHVPFPRNLAEQFAPAGKIFNAGTHVQTDVNCNTEGQCFIVEIEADKTVRAKKVTSGNLRFYRKSIILSPEKMQETLKRELAPITDNSVVELILSGAVTKDEYENRHTIINDELSRFIEGNYNDYALSQLISKDLIDSEFPETSFSANLLTALLDEPKEAQLTYELLATLKERR
;
A
#
# COMPACT_ATOMS: atom_id res chain seq x y z
N ASP A 1 -49.31 2.68 -6.29
CA ASP A 1 -48.89 2.73 -4.88
C ASP A 1 -47.71 3.66 -4.78
N ASP A 2 -47.84 4.73 -4.01
CA ASP A 2 -46.80 5.77 -3.85
C ASP A 2 -45.73 5.35 -2.82
N THR A 3 -45.68 4.07 -2.43
CA THR A 3 -44.76 3.55 -1.45
C THR A 3 -43.49 3.04 -2.13
N TYR A 4 -42.35 3.42 -1.59
CA TYR A 4 -41.02 2.89 -1.98
C TYR A 4 -40.61 1.76 -1.06
N HIS A 5 -40.18 0.64 -1.63
CA HIS A 5 -39.69 -0.52 -0.91
C HIS A 5 -38.18 -0.64 -1.04
N ILE A 6 -37.46 -0.57 0.07
CA ILE A 6 -36.01 -0.69 0.11
C ILE A 6 -35.65 -1.98 0.85
N GLY A 7 -34.98 -2.88 0.15
CA GLY A 7 -34.39 -4.07 0.75
C GLY A 7 -33.00 -3.76 1.34
N ILE A 8 -32.72 -4.26 2.54
CA ILE A 8 -31.41 -4.17 3.18
C ILE A 8 -30.95 -5.57 3.53
N ALA A 9 -29.75 -5.95 3.11
CA ALA A 9 -29.19 -7.25 3.43
C ALA A 9 -27.67 -7.18 3.67
N HIS A 10 -27.12 -8.20 4.31
CA HIS A 10 -25.70 -8.34 4.57
C HIS A 10 -25.20 -9.65 3.98
N GLY A 11 -24.34 -9.59 2.97
CA GLY A 11 -23.80 -10.74 2.26
C GLY A 11 -23.17 -10.38 0.94
N ALA A 12 -22.73 -11.38 0.19
CA ALA A 12 -22.06 -11.23 -1.10
C ALA A 12 -23.03 -11.52 -2.25
N VAL A 13 -22.86 -10.83 -3.37
CA VAL A 13 -23.55 -11.10 -4.62
C VAL A 13 -22.70 -12.01 -5.49
N GLU A 14 -23.23 -13.17 -5.86
CA GLU A 14 -22.53 -14.20 -6.63
C GLU A 14 -22.00 -13.64 -7.96
N GLY A 15 -20.69 -13.86 -8.20
CA GLY A 15 -20.00 -13.41 -9.40
C GLY A 15 -19.69 -11.91 -9.47
N GLU A 16 -20.25 -11.10 -8.58
CA GLU A 16 -20.12 -9.63 -8.60
C GLU A 16 -19.23 -9.11 -7.47
N THR A 17 -19.46 -9.57 -6.24
CA THR A 17 -18.65 -9.19 -5.10
C THR A 17 -17.92 -10.40 -4.56
N ILE A 18 -16.64 -10.24 -4.28
CA ILE A 18 -15.78 -11.36 -3.84
C ILE A 18 -15.89 -11.48 -2.32
N ASP A 19 -16.38 -12.62 -1.86
CA ASP A 19 -16.16 -13.11 -0.50
C ASP A 19 -15.01 -14.14 -0.55
N LYS A 20 -13.82 -13.73 -0.10
CA LYS A 20 -12.63 -14.58 -0.14
C LYS A 20 -12.71 -15.78 0.80
N GLU A 21 -13.53 -15.71 1.83
CA GLU A 21 -13.63 -16.75 2.84
C GLU A 21 -14.84 -17.67 2.65
N GLY A 22 -15.76 -17.30 1.77
CA GLY A 22 -16.95 -18.08 1.45
C GLY A 22 -17.87 -18.37 2.65
N GLN A 23 -17.75 -17.59 3.71
CA GLN A 23 -18.41 -17.86 5.00
C GLN A 23 -19.74 -17.10 5.17
N TYR A 24 -20.04 -16.18 4.26
CA TYR A 24 -21.18 -15.29 4.38
C TYR A 24 -22.23 -15.57 3.31
N PHE A 25 -23.47 -15.23 3.64
CA PHE A 25 -24.62 -15.45 2.78
C PHE A 25 -24.36 -15.01 1.35
N LEU A 26 -24.26 -15.98 0.45
CA LEU A 26 -24.18 -15.74 -0.97
C LEU A 26 -25.60 -15.58 -1.52
N MET A 27 -25.85 -14.46 -2.16
CA MET A 27 -27.13 -14.13 -2.81
C MET A 27 -26.90 -14.07 -4.30
N THR A 28 -27.74 -14.73 -5.07
CA THR A 28 -27.70 -14.58 -6.51
C THR A 28 -28.42 -13.30 -6.92
N ARG A 29 -28.01 -12.74 -8.04
CA ARG A 29 -28.67 -11.56 -8.62
C ARG A 29 -30.14 -11.86 -8.93
N SER A 30 -30.46 -13.05 -9.45
CA SER A 30 -31.82 -13.48 -9.77
C SER A 30 -32.69 -13.60 -8.53
N GLU A 31 -32.20 -14.08 -7.41
CA GLU A 31 -32.96 -14.12 -6.15
C GLU A 31 -33.30 -12.70 -5.69
N LEU A 32 -32.31 -11.80 -5.66
CA LEU A 32 -32.55 -10.40 -5.27
C LEU A 32 -33.56 -9.70 -6.20
N GLU A 33 -33.47 -9.91 -7.52
CA GLU A 33 -34.33 -9.32 -8.50
C GLU A 33 -35.77 -9.92 -8.46
N SER A 34 -35.96 -11.15 -7.94
CA SER A 34 -37.27 -11.80 -7.79
C SER A 34 -38.12 -11.19 -6.66
N ILE A 35 -37.46 -10.54 -5.70
CA ILE A 35 -38.16 -9.91 -4.58
C ILE A 35 -38.67 -8.51 -5.00
N PRO A 36 -39.96 -8.18 -4.74
CA PRO A 36 -40.54 -6.95 -5.24
C PRO A 36 -40.16 -5.71 -4.40
N VAL A 37 -38.87 -5.40 -4.38
CA VAL A 37 -38.33 -4.13 -3.83
C VAL A 37 -37.85 -3.23 -4.95
N ASP A 38 -37.87 -1.94 -4.72
CA ASP A 38 -37.45 -0.93 -5.68
C ASP A 38 -35.91 -0.87 -5.73
N VAL A 39 -35.23 -1.03 -4.58
CA VAL A 39 -33.77 -0.99 -4.44
C VAL A 39 -33.29 -1.94 -3.36
N TRP A 40 -32.18 -2.58 -3.58
CA TRP A 40 -31.38 -3.31 -2.59
C TRP A 40 -30.15 -2.52 -2.17
N LEU A 41 -29.96 -2.35 -0.86
CA LEU A 41 -28.75 -1.82 -0.24
C LEU A 41 -28.05 -2.96 0.50
N LEU A 42 -26.87 -3.33 0.00
CA LEU A 42 -26.11 -4.46 0.54
C LEU A 42 -24.86 -3.96 1.27
N GLY A 43 -24.48 -4.66 2.30
CA GLY A 43 -23.21 -4.50 3.03
C GLY A 43 -22.47 -5.82 3.13
N HIS A 44 -21.25 -5.81 3.59
CA HIS A 44 -20.35 -6.89 3.86
C HIS A 44 -19.04 -6.82 3.06
N THR A 45 -19.09 -6.88 1.73
CA THR A 45 -17.88 -6.92 0.91
C THR A 45 -17.29 -5.53 0.69
N HIS A 46 -15.97 -5.43 0.66
CA HIS A 46 -15.27 -4.17 0.37
C HIS A 46 -15.22 -3.86 -1.15
N VAL A 47 -15.80 -4.73 -1.98
CA VAL A 47 -15.86 -4.56 -3.43
C VAL A 47 -17.16 -3.87 -3.80
N PRO A 48 -17.12 -2.68 -4.41
CA PRO A 48 -18.32 -1.96 -4.78
C PRO A 48 -19.07 -2.67 -5.92
N PHE A 49 -20.38 -2.60 -5.87
CA PHE A 49 -21.27 -3.04 -6.94
C PHE A 49 -22.46 -2.06 -7.07
N PRO A 50 -22.76 -1.52 -8.26
CA PRO A 50 -22.02 -1.69 -9.52
C PRO A 50 -20.62 -1.05 -9.47
N ARG A 51 -19.64 -1.67 -10.16
CA ARG A 51 -18.22 -1.23 -10.10
C ARG A 51 -17.96 0.06 -10.86
N ASN A 52 -18.69 0.31 -11.94
CA ASN A 52 -18.44 1.39 -12.89
C ASN A 52 -19.52 2.48 -12.83
N LEU A 53 -20.02 2.78 -11.64
CA LEU A 53 -20.99 3.85 -11.50
C LEU A 53 -20.30 5.21 -11.75
N ALA A 54 -20.97 6.06 -12.54
CA ALA A 54 -20.47 7.38 -12.86
C ALA A 54 -20.54 8.34 -11.66
N GLU A 55 -19.76 9.42 -11.69
CA GLU A 55 -19.84 10.51 -10.70
C GLU A 55 -21.05 11.43 -10.94
N GLN A 56 -21.70 11.29 -12.08
CA GLN A 56 -22.94 11.97 -12.42
C GLN A 56 -24.10 10.99 -12.36
N PHE A 57 -25.29 11.48 -12.03
CA PHE A 57 -26.49 10.66 -12.02
C PHE A 57 -26.75 10.02 -13.37
N ALA A 58 -26.85 8.72 -13.39
CA ALA A 58 -27.18 7.91 -14.56
C ALA A 58 -28.19 6.80 -14.20
N PRO A 59 -28.95 6.28 -15.18
CA PRO A 59 -29.78 5.09 -14.96
C PRO A 59 -28.92 3.95 -14.38
N ALA A 60 -29.46 3.28 -13.38
CA ALA A 60 -28.77 2.21 -12.67
C ALA A 60 -29.67 1.01 -12.43
N GLY A 61 -29.10 -0.14 -12.12
CA GLY A 61 -29.81 -1.30 -11.61
C GLY A 61 -30.35 -1.07 -10.20
N LYS A 62 -30.95 -2.12 -9.63
CA LYS A 62 -31.60 -2.04 -8.31
C LYS A 62 -30.69 -2.47 -7.14
N ILE A 63 -29.52 -3.01 -7.40
CA ILE A 63 -28.68 -3.65 -6.38
C ILE A 63 -27.42 -2.82 -6.17
N PHE A 64 -27.17 -2.40 -4.93
CA PHE A 64 -26.01 -1.56 -4.57
C PHE A 64 -25.27 -2.10 -3.36
N ASN A 65 -23.97 -2.17 -3.48
CA ASN A 65 -23.01 -2.33 -2.39
C ASN A 65 -21.90 -1.27 -2.57
N ALA A 66 -21.82 -0.29 -1.70
CA ALA A 66 -20.86 0.79 -1.85
C ALA A 66 -19.41 0.36 -1.58
N GLY A 67 -19.19 -0.81 -0.99
CA GLY A 67 -17.89 -1.23 -0.53
C GLY A 67 -17.50 -0.51 0.77
N THR A 68 -16.31 0.07 0.81
CA THR A 68 -15.83 0.87 1.96
C THR A 68 -15.89 2.36 1.67
N HIS A 69 -16.18 3.17 2.69
CA HIS A 69 -16.21 4.63 2.59
C HIS A 69 -14.82 5.26 2.63
N VAL A 70 -13.79 4.49 2.97
CA VAL A 70 -12.37 4.88 3.04
C VAL A 70 -11.52 3.68 2.63
N GLN A 71 -10.33 3.91 2.11
CA GLN A 71 -9.37 2.84 1.91
C GLN A 71 -9.00 2.21 3.27
N THR A 72 -8.99 0.89 3.37
CA THR A 72 -8.85 0.17 4.65
C THR A 72 -7.44 -0.35 4.91
N ASP A 73 -6.68 -0.59 3.85
CA ASP A 73 -5.30 -1.07 3.92
C ASP A 73 -4.58 -0.89 2.56
N VAL A 74 -3.29 -1.22 2.52
CA VAL A 74 -2.43 -1.09 1.33
C VAL A 74 -2.82 -2.00 0.15
N ASN A 75 -3.63 -3.03 0.37
CA ASN A 75 -4.11 -3.93 -0.68
C ASN A 75 -5.50 -3.53 -1.19
N CYS A 76 -6.15 -2.56 -0.53
CA CYS A 76 -7.43 -2.02 -0.95
C CYS A 76 -7.23 -1.10 -2.17
N ASN A 77 -7.79 -1.50 -3.31
CA ASN A 77 -7.65 -0.77 -4.57
C ASN A 77 -8.72 0.31 -4.77
N THR A 78 -9.59 0.53 -3.78
CA THR A 78 -10.63 1.56 -3.84
C THR A 78 -10.26 2.74 -2.95
N GLU A 79 -10.51 3.93 -3.45
CA GLU A 79 -10.23 5.16 -2.70
C GLU A 79 -11.23 5.44 -1.56
N GLY A 80 -12.20 4.56 -1.38
CA GLY A 80 -13.34 4.80 -0.52
C GLY A 80 -14.42 5.60 -1.23
N GLN A 81 -15.65 5.11 -1.14
CA GLN A 81 -16.77 5.70 -1.86
C GLN A 81 -18.11 5.45 -1.17
N CYS A 82 -19.09 6.24 -1.54
CA CYS A 82 -20.50 5.98 -1.29
C CYS A 82 -21.31 6.18 -2.59
N PHE A 83 -22.53 5.70 -2.58
CA PHE A 83 -23.48 5.92 -3.67
C PHE A 83 -24.60 6.84 -3.21
N ILE A 84 -25.04 7.75 -4.07
CA ILE A 84 -26.28 8.45 -3.93
C ILE A 84 -27.25 7.79 -4.92
N VAL A 85 -28.35 7.26 -4.40
CA VAL A 85 -29.36 6.54 -5.16
C VAL A 85 -30.67 7.31 -5.09
N GLU A 86 -31.26 7.58 -6.25
CA GLU A 86 -32.56 8.23 -6.40
C GLU A 86 -33.55 7.24 -7.01
N ILE A 87 -34.74 7.20 -6.47
CA ILE A 87 -35.88 6.43 -7.01
C ILE A 87 -36.92 7.44 -7.51
N GLU A 88 -37.09 7.52 -8.80
CA GLU A 88 -38.07 8.41 -9.44
C GLU A 88 -39.51 7.96 -9.16
N ALA A 89 -40.48 8.81 -9.45
CA ALA A 89 -41.90 8.50 -9.24
C ALA A 89 -42.39 7.29 -10.05
N ASP A 90 -41.77 7.03 -11.20
CA ASP A 90 -42.05 5.87 -12.06
C ASP A 90 -41.27 4.61 -11.66
N LYS A 91 -40.57 4.65 -10.49
CA LYS A 91 -39.72 3.58 -9.98
C LYS A 91 -38.42 3.38 -10.76
N THR A 92 -38.07 4.27 -11.67
CA THR A 92 -36.75 4.28 -12.30
C THR A 92 -35.66 4.62 -11.25
N VAL A 93 -34.57 3.86 -11.24
CA VAL A 93 -33.48 4.07 -10.33
C VAL A 93 -32.34 4.80 -11.06
N ARG A 94 -31.85 5.87 -10.44
CA ARG A 94 -30.66 6.59 -10.88
C ARG A 94 -29.67 6.62 -9.74
N ALA A 95 -28.41 6.55 -10.06
CA ALA A 95 -27.38 6.59 -9.02
C ALA A 95 -26.12 7.28 -9.52
N LYS A 96 -25.31 7.75 -8.55
CA LYS A 96 -23.97 8.25 -8.80
C LYS A 96 -23.01 7.80 -7.71
N LYS A 97 -21.76 7.67 -8.08
CA LYS A 97 -20.64 7.47 -7.16
C LYS A 97 -20.19 8.82 -6.58
N VAL A 98 -19.82 8.81 -5.31
CA VAL A 98 -19.14 9.91 -4.65
C VAL A 98 -17.92 9.35 -3.95
N THR A 99 -16.72 9.84 -4.26
CA THR A 99 -15.51 9.53 -3.51
C THR A 99 -15.63 10.16 -2.13
N SER A 100 -15.57 9.35 -1.08
CA SER A 100 -15.77 9.79 0.30
C SER A 100 -14.52 9.70 1.16
N GLY A 101 -13.60 8.80 0.82
CA GLY A 101 -12.37 8.61 1.58
C GLY A 101 -11.30 9.63 1.21
N ASN A 102 -10.66 10.19 2.23
CA ASN A 102 -9.49 11.07 2.09
C ASN A 102 -8.21 10.49 2.72
N LEU A 103 -8.31 9.41 3.50
CA LEU A 103 -7.17 8.62 3.96
C LEU A 103 -6.67 7.71 2.84
N ARG A 104 -5.37 7.67 2.64
CA ARG A 104 -4.72 6.83 1.63
C ARG A 104 -3.67 5.92 2.25
N PHE A 105 -3.55 4.72 1.71
CA PHE A 105 -2.51 3.77 2.05
C PHE A 105 -1.59 3.57 0.86
N TYR A 106 -0.29 3.73 1.10
CA TYR A 106 0.73 3.54 0.07
C TYR A 106 1.75 2.51 0.52
N ARG A 107 2.09 1.59 -0.39
CA ARG A 107 3.29 0.76 -0.27
C ARG A 107 4.20 1.11 -1.43
N LYS A 108 5.42 1.55 -1.12
CA LYS A 108 6.42 1.89 -2.12
C LYS A 108 7.69 1.10 -1.91
N SER A 109 8.19 0.49 -2.99
CA SER A 109 9.54 -0.06 -3.04
C SER A 109 10.47 0.98 -3.63
N ILE A 110 11.53 1.32 -2.89
CA ILE A 110 12.52 2.35 -3.28
C ILE A 110 13.90 1.73 -3.27
N ILE A 111 14.60 1.88 -4.39
CA ILE A 111 16.01 1.50 -4.50
C ILE A 111 16.85 2.74 -4.22
N LEU A 112 17.65 2.65 -3.16
CA LEU A 112 18.53 3.73 -2.72
C LEU A 112 19.94 3.56 -3.32
N SER A 113 20.61 4.68 -3.54
CA SER A 113 21.96 4.74 -4.06
C SER A 113 22.85 5.63 -3.16
N PRO A 114 24.15 5.40 -3.14
CA PRO A 114 25.08 6.18 -2.32
C PRO A 114 24.97 7.69 -2.59
N GLU A 115 25.10 8.50 -1.56
CA GLU A 115 25.04 9.97 -1.55
C GLU A 115 23.70 10.58 -1.98
N LYS A 116 22.65 9.75 -2.19
CA LYS A 116 21.32 10.19 -2.70
C LYS A 116 20.14 9.68 -1.88
N MET A 117 20.40 9.12 -0.69
CA MET A 117 19.34 8.53 0.10
C MET A 117 18.23 9.55 0.42
N GLN A 118 18.56 10.67 1.01
CA GLN A 118 17.59 11.68 1.40
C GLN A 118 16.90 12.32 0.19
N GLU A 119 17.66 12.65 -0.86
CA GLU A 119 17.10 13.21 -2.10
C GLU A 119 16.10 12.25 -2.74
N THR A 120 16.46 10.96 -2.82
CA THR A 120 15.59 9.94 -3.39
C THR A 120 14.32 9.76 -2.57
N LEU A 121 14.41 9.68 -1.24
CA LEU A 121 13.23 9.60 -0.38
C LEU A 121 12.31 10.81 -0.55
N LYS A 122 12.84 12.03 -0.51
CA LYS A 122 12.07 13.25 -0.75
C LYS A 122 11.35 13.23 -2.10
N ARG A 123 12.05 12.89 -3.17
CA ARG A 123 11.47 12.83 -4.52
C ARG A 123 10.36 11.80 -4.61
N GLU A 124 10.61 10.60 -4.10
CA GLU A 124 9.65 9.49 -4.16
C GLU A 124 8.41 9.72 -3.29
N LEU A 125 8.56 10.42 -2.18
CA LEU A 125 7.46 10.72 -1.27
C LEU A 125 6.72 12.02 -1.62
N ALA A 126 7.31 12.94 -2.36
CA ALA A 126 6.72 14.24 -2.69
C ALA A 126 5.28 14.18 -3.24
N PRO A 127 4.89 13.22 -4.10
CA PRO A 127 3.52 13.17 -4.62
C PRO A 127 2.50 12.62 -3.62
N ILE A 128 2.92 12.08 -2.47
CA ILE A 128 2.03 11.50 -1.46
C ILE A 128 1.54 12.61 -0.52
N THR A 129 0.24 12.66 -0.31
CA THR A 129 -0.39 13.64 0.60
C THR A 129 -0.13 13.27 2.07
N ASP A 130 -0.09 14.27 2.95
CA ASP A 130 0.18 14.05 4.38
C ASP A 130 -0.89 13.20 5.07
N ASN A 131 -2.12 13.24 4.54
CA ASN A 131 -3.24 12.42 5.04
C ASN A 131 -3.15 10.96 4.57
N SER A 132 -1.99 10.34 4.76
CA SER A 132 -1.67 8.99 4.28
C SER A 132 -0.99 8.14 5.34
N VAL A 133 -1.15 6.84 5.20
CA VAL A 133 -0.34 5.79 5.86
C VAL A 133 0.63 5.25 4.80
N VAL A 134 1.92 5.26 5.11
CA VAL A 134 2.98 4.92 4.14
C VAL A 134 3.83 3.76 4.66
N GLU A 135 3.96 2.74 3.84
CA GLU A 135 4.85 1.60 4.06
C GLU A 135 5.94 1.59 2.99
N LEU A 136 7.21 1.70 3.41
CA LEU A 136 8.36 1.65 2.51
C LEU A 136 9.04 0.29 2.55
N ILE A 137 9.46 -0.18 1.38
CA ILE A 137 10.35 -1.32 1.22
C ILE A 137 11.63 -0.77 0.58
N LEU A 138 12.70 -0.71 1.37
CA LEU A 138 13.95 -0.08 0.98
C LEU A 138 14.98 -1.14 0.61
N SER A 139 15.72 -0.89 -0.46
CA SER A 139 16.78 -1.77 -0.95
C SER A 139 17.90 -0.97 -1.59
N GLY A 140 18.99 -1.63 -1.90
CA GLY A 140 20.16 -1.02 -2.53
C GLY A 140 21.32 -0.84 -1.56
N ALA A 141 22.26 0.02 -1.93
CA ALA A 141 23.43 0.31 -1.11
C ALA A 141 23.58 1.83 -0.92
N VAL A 142 23.96 2.25 0.29
CA VAL A 142 24.15 3.66 0.66
C VAL A 142 25.53 3.83 1.29
N THR A 143 26.01 5.06 1.45
CA THR A 143 27.28 5.31 2.13
C THR A 143 27.24 4.87 3.59
N LYS A 144 28.40 4.73 4.22
CA LYS A 144 28.49 4.40 5.66
C LYS A 144 27.71 5.39 6.51
N ASP A 145 27.90 6.68 6.29
CA ASP A 145 27.24 7.74 7.05
C ASP A 145 25.72 7.70 6.87
N GLU A 146 25.23 7.52 5.63
CA GLU A 146 23.81 7.34 5.36
C GLU A 146 23.25 6.08 6.04
N TYR A 147 23.99 4.97 6.03
CA TYR A 147 23.57 3.71 6.64
C TYR A 147 23.48 3.81 8.16
N GLU A 148 24.47 4.41 8.81
CA GLU A 148 24.47 4.63 10.26
C GLU A 148 23.32 5.57 10.69
N ASN A 149 23.03 6.60 9.89
CA ASN A 149 21.97 7.58 10.18
C ASN A 149 20.60 7.23 9.53
N ARG A 150 20.48 6.08 8.87
CA ARG A 150 19.30 5.74 8.06
C ARG A 150 17.97 5.85 8.78
N HIS A 151 17.92 5.42 10.02
CA HIS A 151 16.69 5.47 10.81
C HIS A 151 16.22 6.92 11.05
N THR A 152 17.14 7.82 11.31
CA THR A 152 16.83 9.25 11.46
C THR A 152 16.36 9.83 10.14
N ILE A 153 17.09 9.60 9.06
CA ILE A 153 16.77 10.12 7.73
C ILE A 153 15.39 9.62 7.26
N ILE A 154 15.09 8.31 7.44
CA ILE A 154 13.82 7.73 7.02
C ILE A 154 12.67 8.28 7.87
N ASN A 155 12.84 8.31 9.19
CA ASN A 155 11.78 8.77 10.10
C ASN A 155 11.48 10.26 9.90
N ASP A 156 12.46 11.09 9.62
CA ASP A 156 12.26 12.51 9.32
C ASP A 156 11.38 12.69 8.08
N GLU A 157 11.63 11.93 7.02
CA GLU A 157 10.82 11.99 5.79
C GLU A 157 9.41 11.39 5.97
N LEU A 158 9.24 10.40 6.85
CA LEU A 158 7.95 9.79 7.17
C LEU A 158 7.13 10.61 8.17
N SER A 159 7.74 11.50 8.94
CA SER A 159 7.10 12.24 10.06
C SER A 159 5.91 13.10 9.65
N ARG A 160 5.81 13.49 8.39
CA ARG A 160 4.69 14.30 7.87
C ARG A 160 3.41 13.49 7.61
N PHE A 161 3.49 12.17 7.55
CA PHE A 161 2.34 11.31 7.31
C PHE A 161 1.61 10.95 8.62
N ILE A 162 0.37 10.49 8.51
CA ILE A 162 -0.40 10.01 9.68
C ILE A 162 0.34 8.85 10.36
N GLU A 163 0.86 7.92 9.55
CA GLU A 163 1.71 6.82 9.99
C GLU A 163 2.69 6.45 8.88
N GLY A 164 3.93 6.19 9.27
CA GLY A 164 4.99 5.76 8.37
C GLY A 164 5.74 4.56 8.93
N ASN A 165 5.80 3.50 8.16
CA ASN A 165 6.57 2.29 8.47
C ASN A 165 7.52 1.96 7.34
N TYR A 166 8.61 1.26 7.64
CA TYR A 166 9.56 0.82 6.63
C TYR A 166 10.20 -0.53 6.95
N ASN A 167 10.64 -1.19 5.89
CA ASN A 167 11.46 -2.39 5.91
C ASN A 167 12.75 -2.09 5.16
N ASP A 168 13.88 -2.15 5.86
CA ASP A 168 15.25 -1.87 5.34
C ASP A 168 16.14 -3.13 5.30
N TYR A 169 15.59 -4.33 5.40
CA TYR A 169 16.38 -5.58 5.40
C TYR A 169 17.19 -5.80 4.12
N ALA A 170 16.77 -5.22 3.01
CA ALA A 170 17.49 -5.29 1.73
C ALA A 170 18.34 -4.05 1.45
N LEU A 171 18.50 -3.15 2.44
CA LEU A 171 19.39 -2.00 2.37
C LEU A 171 20.72 -2.35 3.01
N SER A 172 21.82 -2.06 2.34
CA SER A 172 23.18 -2.35 2.79
C SER A 172 24.06 -1.11 2.77
N GLN A 173 25.14 -1.18 3.52
CA GLN A 173 26.25 -0.23 3.41
C GLN A 173 27.07 -0.54 2.16
N LEU A 174 27.42 0.48 1.39
CA LEU A 174 28.34 0.31 0.26
C LEU A 174 29.74 -0.04 0.78
N ILE A 175 30.25 -1.19 0.38
CA ILE A 175 31.63 -1.55 0.62
C ILE A 175 32.48 -0.94 -0.49
N SER A 176 33.23 0.08 -0.15
CA SER A 176 34.15 0.77 -1.06
C SER A 176 35.61 0.57 -0.64
N LYS A 177 36.52 0.84 -1.57
CA LYS A 177 37.95 0.78 -1.22
C LYS A 177 38.30 1.76 -0.10
N ASP A 178 37.74 2.97 -0.12
CA ASP A 178 37.98 3.98 0.91
C ASP A 178 37.52 3.52 2.29
N LEU A 179 36.37 2.83 2.36
CA LEU A 179 35.89 2.21 3.59
C LEU A 179 36.87 1.13 4.08
N ILE A 180 37.31 0.25 3.19
CA ILE A 180 38.27 -0.82 3.52
C ILE A 180 39.56 -0.22 4.07
N ASP A 181 40.10 0.76 3.37
CA ASP A 181 41.39 1.41 3.74
C ASP A 181 41.25 2.20 5.06
N SER A 182 40.05 2.71 5.39
CA SER A 182 39.83 3.41 6.66
C SER A 182 39.69 2.49 7.87
N GLU A 183 39.22 1.25 7.66
CA GLU A 183 38.88 0.34 8.77
C GLU A 183 39.88 -0.81 8.97
N PHE A 184 40.60 -1.16 7.94
CA PHE A 184 41.52 -2.29 7.96
C PHE A 184 42.95 -1.86 7.52
N PRO A 185 44.03 -2.30 8.20
CA PRO A 185 45.36 -2.08 7.73
C PRO A 185 45.55 -2.59 6.29
N GLU A 186 46.18 -1.80 5.44
CA GLU A 186 46.32 -2.06 3.99
C GLU A 186 46.85 -3.46 3.65
N THR A 187 47.77 -3.97 4.47
CA THR A 187 48.39 -5.30 4.28
C THR A 187 47.68 -6.42 5.01
N SER A 188 46.54 -6.14 5.65
CA SER A 188 45.82 -7.16 6.41
C SER A 188 45.10 -8.17 5.48
N PHE A 189 44.90 -9.39 5.98
CA PHE A 189 44.07 -10.37 5.29
C PHE A 189 42.69 -9.84 5.02
N SER A 190 42.06 -9.14 5.98
CA SER A 190 40.72 -8.55 5.87
C SER A 190 40.62 -7.54 4.73
N ALA A 191 41.57 -6.60 4.63
CA ALA A 191 41.64 -5.62 3.57
C ALA A 191 41.79 -6.28 2.18
N ASN A 192 42.68 -7.22 2.06
CA ASN A 192 42.93 -7.94 0.80
C ASN A 192 41.70 -8.77 0.38
N LEU A 193 41.08 -9.46 1.32
CA LEU A 193 39.87 -10.26 1.04
C LEU A 193 38.69 -9.38 0.57
N LEU A 194 38.40 -8.29 1.30
CA LEU A 194 37.33 -7.37 0.92
C LEU A 194 37.60 -6.68 -0.42
N THR A 195 38.85 -6.28 -0.67
CA THR A 195 39.27 -5.69 -1.95
C THR A 195 39.07 -6.66 -3.11
N ALA A 196 39.36 -7.94 -2.92
CA ALA A 196 39.12 -8.97 -3.95
C ALA A 196 37.63 -9.24 -4.21
N LEU A 197 36.75 -8.88 -3.29
CA LEU A 197 35.29 -9.07 -3.39
C LEU A 197 34.54 -7.81 -3.82
N LEU A 198 35.20 -6.70 -4.15
CA LEU A 198 34.52 -5.44 -4.51
C LEU A 198 33.60 -5.57 -5.73
N ASP A 199 33.91 -6.48 -6.66
CA ASP A 199 33.06 -6.77 -7.83
C ASP A 199 31.89 -7.74 -7.51
N GLU A 200 31.85 -8.26 -6.27
CA GLU A 200 30.83 -9.20 -5.77
C GLU A 200 30.12 -8.59 -4.55
N PRO A 201 29.20 -7.63 -4.73
CA PRO A 201 28.68 -6.77 -3.66
C PRO A 201 28.05 -7.52 -2.48
N LYS A 202 27.39 -8.65 -2.74
CA LYS A 202 26.76 -9.46 -1.69
C LYS A 202 27.79 -10.18 -0.83
N GLU A 203 28.81 -10.73 -1.46
CA GLU A 203 29.92 -11.43 -0.83
C GLU A 203 30.78 -10.45 -0.04
N ALA A 204 31.03 -9.25 -0.59
CA ALA A 204 31.72 -8.17 0.10
C ALA A 204 30.97 -7.74 1.36
N GLN A 205 29.65 -7.54 1.26
CA GLN A 205 28.81 -7.16 2.39
C GLN A 205 28.82 -8.22 3.50
N LEU A 206 28.58 -9.48 3.14
CA LEU A 206 28.60 -10.60 4.10
C LEU A 206 29.96 -10.73 4.78
N THR A 207 31.03 -10.61 4.01
CA THR A 207 32.40 -10.69 4.52
C THR A 207 32.70 -9.55 5.47
N TYR A 208 32.28 -8.32 5.13
CA TYR A 208 32.44 -7.15 5.98
C TYR A 208 31.72 -7.32 7.33
N GLU A 209 30.48 -7.76 7.33
CA GLU A 209 29.68 -8.02 8.54
C GLU A 209 30.34 -9.08 9.45
N LEU A 210 30.83 -10.16 8.86
CA LEU A 210 31.56 -11.20 9.61
C LEU A 210 32.86 -10.66 10.25
N LEU A 211 33.61 -9.87 9.50
CA LEU A 211 34.85 -9.26 10.00
C LEU A 211 34.59 -8.22 11.09
N ALA A 212 33.57 -7.40 10.96
CA ALA A 212 33.14 -6.45 11.97
C ALA A 212 32.77 -7.16 13.29
N THR A 213 31.94 -8.23 13.19
CA THR A 213 31.57 -9.05 14.36
C THR A 213 32.78 -9.68 15.06
N LEU A 214 33.81 -10.10 14.32
CA LEU A 214 35.02 -10.65 14.89
C LEU A 214 35.91 -9.60 15.57
N LYS A 215 35.84 -8.34 15.10
CA LYS A 215 36.60 -7.21 15.66
C LYS A 215 36.01 -6.77 17.02
N GLU A 216 34.66 -6.81 17.16
CA GLU A 216 33.97 -6.46 18.42
C GLU A 216 34.18 -7.49 19.54
N ARG A 217 34.55 -8.72 19.20
CA ARG A 217 34.78 -9.81 20.18
C ARG A 217 36.21 -9.85 20.72
N ARG A 218 37.07 -8.92 20.32
CA ARG A 218 38.45 -8.78 20.83
C ARG A 218 38.59 -7.56 21.74
#